data_09d479caea025d08909e1580c13ff929
#
_entry.id   09d479caea025d08909e1580c13ff929
#
_cell.length_a   1.000
_cell.length_b   1.000
_cell.length_c   1.000
_cell.angle_alpha   90.00
_cell.angle_beta   90.00
_cell.angle_gamma   90.00
#
_symmetry.space_group_name_H-M   'P 1'
#
loop_
_entity.id
_entity.type
_entity.pdbx_description
1 polymer ?
#
loop_
_entity_poly.entity_id
_entity_poly.type
_entity_poly.pdbx_seq_one_letter_code
_entity_poly.pdbx_strand_id
1 'polypeptide(L)'
;MYVAKDGYRRLKRGFHSYLDGLKAIHEETRLRHFVRSIEAFIRPDIGKTRKHFVYRGQLFVGHSSEISDLLGNLYGLRSCAEHMNDIHDFYAGLSENEIDKRTATGSFQAEVIANSTYRRVCERPDLLKLFASDGSIKAFWEKDENELREIWGVPVDVSSAVKERFNPYI
;
A
#
# COMPACT_ATOMS: atom_id res chain seq x y z
N MET A 1 -33.10 15.61 -4.62
CA MET A 1 -31.77 15.71 -4.04
C MET A 1 -31.10 14.32 -4.13
N TYR A 2 -30.38 14.04 -5.24
CA TYR A 2 -29.66 12.78 -5.43
C TYR A 2 -28.42 12.83 -4.55
N VAL A 3 -28.47 12.21 -3.38
CA VAL A 3 -27.28 11.94 -2.58
C VAL A 3 -26.45 10.94 -3.39
N ALA A 4 -25.24 11.32 -3.74
CA ALA A 4 -24.33 10.54 -4.56
C ALA A 4 -24.19 9.12 -4.00
N LYS A 5 -24.82 8.14 -4.66
CA LYS A 5 -24.72 6.70 -4.34
C LYS A 5 -23.29 6.14 -4.44
N ASP A 6 -22.32 6.93 -4.90
CA ASP A 6 -20.93 6.54 -5.21
C ASP A 6 -19.87 7.09 -4.24
N GLY A 7 -20.28 7.68 -3.12
CA GLY A 7 -19.32 8.14 -2.10
C GLY A 7 -18.43 7.00 -1.62
N TYR A 8 -17.11 7.28 -1.56
CA TYR A 8 -16.09 6.32 -1.08
C TYR A 8 -15.92 5.06 -1.93
N ARG A 9 -16.37 5.06 -3.19
CA ARG A 9 -16.33 3.86 -4.06
C ARG A 9 -14.92 3.25 -4.15
N ARG A 10 -13.91 4.08 -4.38
CA ARG A 10 -12.51 3.63 -4.47
C ARG A 10 -12.03 3.08 -3.12
N LEU A 11 -12.30 3.80 -2.03
CA LEU A 11 -11.93 3.39 -0.68
C LEU A 11 -12.58 2.05 -0.30
N LYS A 12 -13.88 1.88 -0.59
CA LYS A 12 -14.61 0.61 -0.36
C LYS A 12 -14.00 -0.54 -1.14
N ARG A 13 -13.69 -0.34 -2.43
CA ARG A 13 -13.04 -1.38 -3.26
C ARG A 13 -11.67 -1.77 -2.72
N GLY A 14 -10.87 -0.79 -2.31
CA GLY A 14 -9.59 -1.06 -1.68
C GLY A 14 -9.73 -1.79 -0.35
N PHE A 15 -10.74 -1.43 0.46
CA PHE A 15 -11.02 -2.14 1.71
C PHE A 15 -11.46 -3.59 1.49
N HIS A 16 -12.28 -3.86 0.47
CA HIS A 16 -12.59 -5.25 0.08
C HIS A 16 -11.32 -6.01 -0.31
N SER A 17 -10.42 -5.38 -1.08
CA SER A 17 -9.13 -5.98 -1.40
C SER A 17 -8.31 -6.28 -0.13
N TYR A 18 -8.30 -5.38 0.85
CA TYR A 18 -7.66 -5.63 2.14
C TYR A 18 -8.22 -6.87 2.84
N LEU A 19 -9.56 -6.97 2.93
CA LEU A 19 -10.22 -8.15 3.53
C LEU A 19 -9.93 -9.44 2.76
N ASP A 20 -9.85 -9.38 1.44
CA ASP A 20 -9.49 -10.55 0.61
C ASP A 20 -8.03 -10.97 0.87
N GLY A 21 -7.13 -10.02 1.06
CA GLY A 21 -5.76 -10.28 1.48
C GLY A 21 -5.66 -10.99 2.84
N LEU A 22 -6.48 -10.59 3.81
CA LEU A 22 -6.52 -11.26 5.12
C LEU A 22 -7.02 -12.70 5.05
N LYS A 23 -7.85 -13.04 4.07
CA LYS A 23 -8.41 -14.39 3.86
C LYS A 23 -7.53 -15.28 3.00
N ALA A 24 -6.62 -14.71 2.21
CA ALA A 24 -5.79 -15.46 1.30
C ALA A 24 -4.76 -16.30 2.06
N ILE A 25 -4.53 -17.52 1.58
CA ILE A 25 -3.58 -18.48 2.18
C ILE A 25 -2.17 -18.26 1.63
N HIS A 26 -2.06 -17.96 0.33
CA HIS A 26 -0.77 -17.79 -0.35
C HIS A 26 -0.25 -16.37 -0.23
N GLU A 27 1.03 -16.21 0.14
CA GLU A 27 1.65 -14.93 0.40
C GLU A 27 1.65 -13.99 -0.81
N GLU A 28 1.86 -14.50 -2.02
CA GLU A 28 1.75 -13.71 -3.26
C GLU A 28 0.35 -13.12 -3.45
N THR A 29 -0.68 -13.94 -3.18
CA THR A 29 -2.07 -13.50 -3.27
C THR A 29 -2.38 -12.43 -2.21
N ARG A 30 -1.92 -12.63 -0.98
CA ARG A 30 -2.01 -11.64 0.10
C ARG A 30 -1.35 -10.32 -0.29
N LEU A 31 -0.09 -10.39 -0.71
CA LEU A 31 0.69 -9.23 -1.15
C LEU A 31 -0.04 -8.45 -2.26
N ARG A 32 -0.50 -9.15 -3.30
CA ARG A 32 -1.27 -8.54 -4.39
C ARG A 32 -2.47 -7.76 -3.86
N HIS A 33 -3.24 -8.34 -2.96
CA HIS A 33 -4.43 -7.73 -2.40
C HIS A 33 -4.10 -6.53 -1.51
N PHE A 34 -3.07 -6.60 -0.68
CA PHE A 34 -2.66 -5.48 0.17
C PHE A 34 -2.11 -4.31 -0.65
N VAL A 35 -1.30 -4.57 -1.68
CA VAL A 35 -0.80 -3.51 -2.56
C VAL A 35 -1.97 -2.84 -3.32
N ARG A 36 -2.93 -3.60 -3.85
CA ARG A 36 -4.16 -3.04 -4.46
C ARG A 36 -4.99 -2.21 -3.48
N SER A 37 -5.01 -2.60 -2.23
CA SER A 37 -5.64 -1.86 -1.14
C SER A 37 -4.97 -0.49 -0.94
N ILE A 38 -3.64 -0.43 -0.94
CA ILE A 38 -2.87 0.82 -0.85
C ILE A 38 -3.12 1.70 -2.08
N GLU A 39 -3.18 1.13 -3.29
CA GLU A 39 -3.47 1.86 -4.54
C GLU A 39 -4.81 2.62 -4.51
N ALA A 40 -5.75 2.21 -3.67
CA ALA A 40 -7.00 2.93 -3.50
C ALA A 40 -6.81 4.36 -2.98
N PHE A 41 -5.81 4.58 -2.13
CA PHE A 41 -5.44 5.90 -1.61
C PHE A 41 -4.54 6.67 -2.57
N ILE A 42 -3.66 5.99 -3.25
CA ILE A 42 -2.65 6.59 -4.14
C ILE A 42 -3.30 7.17 -5.40
N ARG A 43 -4.34 6.54 -5.94
CA ARG A 43 -5.01 6.93 -7.19
C ARG A 43 -3.98 7.25 -8.29
N PRO A 44 -3.26 6.24 -8.79
CA PRO A 44 -2.24 6.48 -9.80
C PRO A 44 -2.86 6.96 -11.13
N ASP A 45 -2.15 7.82 -11.85
CA ASP A 45 -2.51 8.16 -13.21
C ASP A 45 -2.14 7.04 -14.18
N ILE A 46 -2.89 6.94 -15.28
CA ILE A 46 -2.62 5.94 -16.32
C ILE A 46 -1.19 6.12 -16.86
N GLY A 47 -0.45 5.04 -16.97
CA GLY A 47 0.95 5.03 -17.43
C GLY A 47 1.99 5.48 -16.40
N LYS A 48 1.57 5.93 -15.21
CA LYS A 48 2.48 6.36 -14.13
C LYS A 48 2.30 5.57 -12.84
N THR A 49 1.70 4.39 -12.91
CA THR A 49 1.24 3.64 -11.74
C THR A 49 2.37 3.36 -10.74
N ARG A 50 3.50 2.79 -11.20
CA ARG A 50 4.65 2.51 -10.33
C ARG A 50 5.24 3.79 -9.73
N LYS A 51 5.46 4.82 -10.58
CA LYS A 51 6.02 6.11 -10.12
C LYS A 51 5.15 6.74 -9.03
N HIS A 52 3.84 6.77 -9.23
CA HIS A 52 2.91 7.33 -8.25
C HIS A 52 2.79 6.46 -7.00
N PHE A 53 2.86 5.13 -7.14
CA PHE A 53 2.85 4.23 -5.99
C PHE A 53 4.04 4.51 -5.07
N VAL A 54 5.24 4.55 -5.62
CA VAL A 54 6.46 4.83 -4.86
C VAL A 54 6.44 6.24 -4.28
N TYR A 55 6.18 7.26 -5.10
CA TYR A 55 6.25 8.65 -4.66
C TYR A 55 5.19 8.98 -3.60
N ARG A 56 3.91 8.68 -3.89
CA ARG A 56 2.81 8.98 -2.98
C ARG A 56 2.77 8.05 -1.76
N GLY A 57 3.21 6.81 -1.92
CA GLY A 57 3.31 5.86 -0.82
C GLY A 57 4.24 6.30 0.30
N GLN A 58 5.28 7.07 -0.02
CA GLN A 58 6.19 7.64 0.98
C GLN A 58 5.48 8.54 2.00
N LEU A 59 4.36 9.16 1.64
CA LEU A 59 3.55 9.91 2.60
C LEU A 59 3.06 9.02 3.76
N PHE A 60 2.81 7.74 3.49
CA PHE A 60 2.27 6.81 4.49
C PHE A 60 3.34 6.22 5.41
N VAL A 61 4.55 6.01 4.89
CA VAL A 61 5.62 5.23 5.55
C VAL A 61 6.94 5.98 5.74
N GLY A 62 7.01 7.24 5.31
CA GLY A 62 8.20 8.09 5.42
C GLY A 62 8.98 8.23 4.12
N HIS A 63 9.94 9.13 4.15
CA HIS A 63 10.76 9.49 3.00
C HIS A 63 12.21 9.09 3.25
N SER A 64 12.68 8.05 2.58
CA SER A 64 14.10 7.67 2.49
C SER A 64 14.32 6.83 1.22
N SER A 65 15.57 6.58 0.88
CA SER A 65 15.94 5.65 -0.21
C SER A 65 15.44 4.24 0.05
N GLU A 66 15.59 3.76 1.29
CA GLU A 66 15.16 2.43 1.72
C GLU A 66 13.65 2.26 1.60
N ILE A 67 12.88 3.30 1.95
CA ILE A 67 11.42 3.29 1.79
C ILE A 67 11.02 3.34 0.31
N SER A 68 11.74 4.11 -0.51
CA SER A 68 11.51 4.12 -1.96
C SER A 68 11.75 2.74 -2.57
N ASP A 69 12.82 2.06 -2.17
CA ASP A 69 13.15 0.70 -2.62
C ASP A 69 12.11 -0.32 -2.13
N LEU A 70 11.71 -0.25 -0.87
CA LEU A 70 10.64 -1.08 -0.30
C LEU A 70 9.36 -0.96 -1.14
N LEU A 71 8.87 0.26 -1.36
CA LEU A 71 7.64 0.49 -2.14
C LEU A 71 7.80 0.04 -3.59
N GLY A 72 8.98 0.26 -4.19
CA GLY A 72 9.33 -0.22 -5.53
C GLY A 72 9.30 -1.74 -5.64
N ASN A 73 9.80 -2.45 -4.63
CA ASN A 73 9.79 -3.91 -4.53
C ASN A 73 8.36 -4.44 -4.34
N LEU A 74 7.58 -3.87 -3.42
CA LEU A 74 6.18 -4.26 -3.22
C LEU A 74 5.37 -4.14 -4.51
N TYR A 75 5.55 -3.03 -5.25
CA TYR A 75 4.88 -2.84 -6.53
C TYR A 75 5.35 -3.84 -7.59
N GLY A 76 6.66 -4.14 -7.64
CA GLY A 76 7.24 -5.13 -8.56
C GLY A 76 6.69 -6.53 -8.32
N LEU A 77 6.68 -6.99 -7.08
CA LEU A 77 6.12 -8.28 -6.67
C LEU A 77 4.62 -8.41 -7.00
N ARG A 78 3.85 -7.35 -6.72
CA ARG A 78 2.43 -7.32 -7.09
C ARG A 78 2.26 -7.43 -8.61
N SER A 79 3.11 -6.75 -9.39
CA SER A 79 3.06 -6.79 -10.84
C SER A 79 3.34 -8.21 -11.37
N CYS A 80 4.31 -8.92 -10.80
CA CYS A 80 4.57 -10.32 -11.13
C CYS A 80 3.33 -11.19 -10.86
N ALA A 81 2.76 -11.09 -9.67
CA ALA A 81 1.58 -11.88 -9.29
C ALA A 81 0.34 -11.59 -10.14
N GLU A 82 0.16 -10.36 -10.66
CA GLU A 82 -0.96 -10.02 -11.54
C GLU A 82 -0.80 -10.52 -12.99
N HIS A 83 0.42 -10.53 -13.49
CA HIS A 83 0.71 -10.94 -14.86
C HIS A 83 1.05 -12.43 -14.98
N MET A 84 0.86 -13.22 -13.92
CA MET A 84 1.24 -14.64 -13.85
C MET A 84 2.72 -14.88 -14.21
N ASN A 85 3.56 -13.88 -14.03
CA ASN A 85 4.99 -14.03 -14.16
C ASN A 85 5.53 -14.78 -12.94
N ASP A 86 6.57 -15.56 -13.17
CA ASP A 86 7.20 -16.30 -12.09
C ASP A 86 7.90 -15.31 -11.12
N ILE A 87 7.59 -15.42 -9.84
CA ILE A 87 8.25 -14.63 -8.78
C ILE A 87 9.74 -14.99 -8.68
N HIS A 88 10.13 -16.19 -9.12
CA HIS A 88 11.52 -16.61 -9.23
C HIS A 88 12.30 -15.77 -10.23
N ASP A 89 11.66 -15.30 -11.32
CA ASP A 89 12.31 -14.38 -12.27
C ASP A 89 12.58 -13.01 -11.63
N PHE A 90 11.67 -12.56 -10.77
CA PHE A 90 11.86 -11.29 -10.02
C PHE A 90 13.01 -11.38 -9.02
N TYR A 91 13.21 -12.56 -8.44
CA TYR A 91 14.25 -12.85 -7.46
C TYR A 91 15.36 -13.74 -8.03
N ALA A 92 15.70 -13.58 -9.31
CA ALA A 92 16.69 -14.42 -9.98
C ALA A 92 17.98 -14.53 -9.17
N GLY A 93 18.47 -15.75 -8.97
CA GLY A 93 19.68 -16.08 -8.22
C GLY A 93 19.51 -16.29 -6.71
N LEU A 94 18.31 -16.18 -6.18
CA LEU A 94 18.01 -16.56 -4.80
C LEU A 94 17.54 -18.02 -4.71
N SER A 95 17.73 -18.64 -3.55
CA SER A 95 17.15 -19.94 -3.22
C SER A 95 15.64 -19.84 -2.97
N GLU A 96 14.91 -20.94 -3.16
CA GLU A 96 13.46 -21.02 -2.91
C GLU A 96 13.10 -20.50 -1.50
N ASN A 97 13.82 -20.95 -0.48
CA ASN A 97 13.59 -20.51 0.90
C ASN A 97 13.80 -19.00 1.11
N GLU A 98 14.73 -18.37 0.40
CA GLU A 98 14.94 -16.92 0.45
C GLU A 98 13.83 -16.18 -0.29
N ILE A 99 13.34 -16.73 -1.41
CA ILE A 99 12.20 -16.18 -2.16
C ILE A 99 10.94 -16.20 -1.30
N ASP A 100 10.63 -17.34 -0.68
CA ASP A 100 9.48 -17.49 0.23
C ASP A 100 9.56 -16.50 1.40
N LYS A 101 10.73 -16.41 2.03
CA LYS A 101 10.95 -15.47 3.15
C LYS A 101 10.78 -14.02 2.73
N ARG A 102 11.30 -13.62 1.56
CA ARG A 102 11.16 -12.25 1.05
C ARG A 102 9.72 -11.94 0.66
N THR A 103 9.03 -12.89 0.06
CA THR A 103 7.62 -12.75 -0.30
C THR A 103 6.73 -12.61 0.93
N ALA A 104 6.94 -13.45 1.95
CA ALA A 104 6.22 -13.36 3.21
C ALA A 104 6.50 -12.02 3.93
N THR A 105 7.76 -11.58 3.94
CA THR A 105 8.13 -10.28 4.51
C THR A 105 7.46 -9.14 3.75
N GLY A 106 7.48 -9.14 2.43
CA GLY A 106 6.83 -8.14 1.59
C GLY A 106 5.31 -8.12 1.77
N SER A 107 4.69 -9.29 1.86
CA SER A 107 3.26 -9.44 2.15
C SER A 107 2.90 -8.78 3.49
N PHE A 108 3.66 -9.06 4.53
CA PHE A 108 3.45 -8.46 5.85
C PHE A 108 3.69 -6.94 5.85
N GLN A 109 4.73 -6.45 5.17
CA GLN A 109 4.98 -5.02 5.01
C GLN A 109 3.81 -4.31 4.34
N ALA A 110 3.28 -4.88 3.26
CA ALA A 110 2.11 -4.34 2.56
C ALA A 110 0.85 -4.37 3.44
N GLU A 111 0.66 -5.42 4.24
CA GLU A 111 -0.42 -5.51 5.24
C GLU A 111 -0.34 -4.38 6.26
N VAL A 112 0.84 -4.16 6.87
CA VAL A 112 1.07 -3.11 7.87
C VAL A 112 0.76 -1.73 7.27
N ILE A 113 1.23 -1.45 6.06
CA ILE A 113 0.97 -0.18 5.36
C ILE A 113 -0.54 -0.01 5.13
N ALA A 114 -1.20 -1.02 4.56
CA ALA A 114 -2.63 -0.99 4.26
C ALA A 114 -3.46 -0.78 5.55
N ASN A 115 -3.21 -1.60 6.56
CA ASN A 115 -3.90 -1.52 7.87
C ASN A 115 -3.78 -0.12 8.48
N SER A 116 -2.54 0.36 8.64
CA SER A 116 -2.27 1.65 9.26
C SER A 116 -2.90 2.81 8.48
N THR A 117 -2.91 2.72 7.14
CA THR A 117 -3.51 3.73 6.27
C THR A 117 -5.04 3.74 6.42
N TYR A 118 -5.71 2.58 6.36
CA TYR A 118 -7.16 2.48 6.57
C TYR A 118 -7.56 2.94 7.97
N ARG A 119 -6.87 2.46 8.99
CA ARG A 119 -7.13 2.83 10.37
C ARG A 119 -7.09 4.35 10.54
N ARG A 120 -6.00 4.99 10.08
CA ARG A 120 -5.84 6.45 10.17
C ARG A 120 -6.95 7.22 9.46
N VAL A 121 -7.30 6.81 8.24
CA VAL A 121 -8.36 7.47 7.47
C VAL A 121 -9.73 7.28 8.11
N CYS A 122 -10.01 6.09 8.66
CA CYS A 122 -11.30 5.82 9.30
C CYS A 122 -11.44 6.49 10.68
N GLU A 123 -10.34 6.64 11.43
CA GLU A 123 -10.32 7.32 12.73
C GLU A 123 -10.35 8.86 12.62
N ARG A 124 -10.08 9.41 11.44
CA ARG A 124 -10.02 10.86 11.19
C ARG A 124 -11.06 11.30 10.16
N PRO A 125 -12.21 11.87 10.59
CA PRO A 125 -13.27 12.30 9.67
C PRO A 125 -12.84 13.38 8.66
N ASP A 126 -11.85 14.21 9.00
CA ASP A 126 -11.22 15.18 8.10
C ASP A 126 -10.50 14.49 6.94
N LEU A 127 -9.68 13.47 7.23
CA LEU A 127 -9.03 12.64 6.21
C LEU A 127 -10.03 11.84 5.39
N LEU A 128 -11.01 11.24 6.04
CA LEU A 128 -12.00 10.42 5.36
C LEU A 128 -12.72 11.20 4.25
N LYS A 129 -13.04 12.48 4.48
CA LYS A 129 -13.67 13.36 3.48
C LYS A 129 -12.78 13.57 2.24
N LEU A 130 -11.45 13.60 2.40
CA LEU A 130 -10.51 13.75 1.28
C LEU A 130 -10.53 12.53 0.34
N PHE A 131 -10.96 11.37 0.83
CA PHE A 131 -11.06 10.13 0.06
C PHE A 131 -12.51 9.79 -0.35
N ALA A 132 -13.45 10.74 -0.25
CA ALA A 132 -14.85 10.52 -0.55
C ALA A 132 -15.14 10.28 -2.05
N SER A 133 -14.32 10.85 -2.94
CA SER A 133 -14.50 10.76 -4.40
C SER A 133 -13.15 10.78 -5.13
N ASP A 134 -13.12 10.32 -6.38
CA ASP A 134 -11.92 10.43 -7.22
C ASP A 134 -11.46 11.89 -7.41
N GLY A 135 -12.39 12.84 -7.42
CA GLY A 135 -12.08 14.28 -7.50
C GLY A 135 -11.40 14.80 -6.24
N SER A 136 -11.91 14.45 -5.06
CA SER A 136 -11.30 14.85 -3.79
C SER A 136 -9.93 14.20 -3.57
N ILE A 137 -9.75 12.93 -3.95
CA ILE A 137 -8.44 12.27 -3.91
C ILE A 137 -7.44 12.96 -4.87
N LYS A 138 -7.89 13.34 -6.07
CA LYS A 138 -7.06 14.08 -7.02
C LYS A 138 -6.61 15.41 -6.42
N ALA A 139 -7.55 16.20 -5.89
CA ALA A 139 -7.27 17.48 -5.26
C ALA A 139 -6.34 17.35 -4.05
N PHE A 140 -6.47 16.26 -3.27
CA PHE A 140 -5.52 15.96 -2.19
C PHE A 140 -4.09 15.80 -2.72
N TRP A 141 -3.89 15.00 -3.77
CA TRP A 141 -2.55 14.75 -4.34
C TRP A 141 -1.98 15.91 -5.18
N GLU A 142 -2.75 16.95 -5.45
CA GLU A 142 -2.31 18.19 -6.10
C GLU A 142 -1.76 19.23 -5.11
N LYS A 143 -1.87 19.00 -3.80
CA LYS A 143 -1.30 19.83 -2.76
C LYS A 143 0.22 19.74 -2.73
N ASP A 144 0.87 20.75 -2.17
CA ASP A 144 2.31 20.70 -1.96
C ASP A 144 2.70 19.65 -0.88
N GLU A 145 3.96 19.24 -0.91
CA GLU A 145 4.44 18.14 -0.08
C GLU A 145 4.36 18.44 1.42
N ASN A 146 4.60 19.69 1.84
CA ASN A 146 4.52 20.07 3.24
C ASN A 146 3.09 20.05 3.73
N GLU A 147 2.15 20.55 2.92
CA GLU A 147 0.72 20.50 3.21
C GLU A 147 0.22 19.04 3.31
N LEU A 148 0.67 18.17 2.42
CA LEU A 148 0.35 16.73 2.47
C LEU A 148 0.85 16.09 3.76
N ARG A 149 2.09 16.39 4.17
CA ARG A 149 2.68 15.87 5.42
C ARG A 149 1.95 16.39 6.65
N GLU A 150 1.60 17.67 6.69
CA GLU A 150 0.84 18.26 7.78
C GLU A 150 -0.55 17.60 7.92
N ILE A 151 -1.26 17.45 6.83
CA ILE A 151 -2.58 16.79 6.80
C ILE A 151 -2.46 15.31 7.22
N TRP A 152 -1.46 14.60 6.71
CA TRP A 152 -1.32 13.16 6.98
C TRP A 152 -0.83 12.87 8.40
N GLY A 153 0.15 13.63 8.87
CA GLY A 153 0.82 13.45 10.16
C GLY A 153 1.96 12.43 10.10
N VAL A 154 2.28 11.83 11.25
CA VAL A 154 3.44 10.93 11.40
C VAL A 154 3.28 9.66 10.55
N PRO A 155 4.24 9.30 9.68
CA PRO A 155 4.23 8.05 8.93
C PRO A 155 4.28 6.81 9.83
N VAL A 156 3.84 5.65 9.30
CA VAL A 156 3.99 4.37 10.01
C VAL A 156 5.43 3.86 9.91
N ASP A 157 5.96 3.35 11.03
CA ASP A 157 7.26 2.67 11.04
C ASP A 157 7.09 1.18 10.70
N VAL A 158 7.23 0.88 9.42
CA VAL A 158 7.13 -0.49 8.89
C VAL A 158 8.31 -1.34 9.37
N SER A 159 9.49 -0.75 9.55
CA SER A 159 10.69 -1.48 9.95
C SER A 159 10.58 -2.02 11.37
N SER A 160 10.06 -1.23 12.30
CA SER A 160 9.78 -1.69 13.67
C SER A 160 8.73 -2.80 13.68
N ALA A 161 7.63 -2.67 12.93
CA ALA A 161 6.60 -3.71 12.84
C ALA A 161 7.15 -5.04 12.29
N VAL A 162 8.03 -4.99 11.29
CA VAL A 162 8.70 -6.20 10.75
C VAL A 162 9.61 -6.84 11.79
N LYS A 163 10.40 -6.05 12.53
CA LYS A 163 11.27 -6.56 13.59
C LYS A 163 10.45 -7.27 14.69
N GLU A 164 9.37 -6.65 15.15
CA GLU A 164 8.48 -7.25 16.14
C GLU A 164 7.90 -8.59 15.68
N ARG A 165 7.55 -8.70 14.40
CA ARG A 165 6.93 -9.91 13.84
C ARG A 165 7.92 -11.05 13.62
N PHE A 166 9.08 -10.75 13.03
CA PHE A 166 10.03 -11.77 12.57
C PHE A 166 11.25 -11.95 13.48
N ASN A 167 11.44 -11.05 14.45
CA ASN A 167 12.53 -11.14 15.41
C ASN A 167 12.07 -10.69 16.81
N PRO A 168 11.11 -11.39 17.44
CA PRO A 168 10.51 -10.98 18.71
C PRO A 168 11.44 -11.06 19.92
N TYR A 169 12.69 -11.53 19.75
CA TYR A 169 13.64 -11.77 20.85
C TYR A 169 14.89 -10.87 20.81
N ILE A 170 14.87 -9.74 20.08
CA ILE A 170 15.94 -8.73 20.11
C ILE A 170 15.50 -7.48 20.84
#